data_d5d9b5c2e3f0f60fc16255cb68ea3a71
#
_entry.id   d5d9b5c2e3f0f60fc16255cb68ea3a71
#
_cell.length_a   1.000
_cell.length_b   1.000
_cell.length_c   1.000
_cell.angle_alpha   90.00
_cell.angle_beta   90.00
_cell.angle_gamma   90.00
#
_symmetry.space_group_name_H-M   'P 1'
#
loop_
_entity.id
_entity.type
_entity.pdbx_description
1 polymer ?
#
loop_
_entity_poly.entity_id
_entity_poly.type
_entity_poly.pdbx_seq_one_letter_code
_entity_poly.pdbx_strand_id
1 'polypeptide(L)'
;SPEVPSDYVETRRQLVGLLREFGRSSGGAVEVREILVEPFSEEAEQARALGIEPVRLQYDRNGKREEAEVFLGAFIQSASDELVIPFFGKGLPIEYELTRSLRTVSAEKRLKLGVLLTDAQVMTEGAGGGRWEIVRELQKQYQVVAVNPSQKLIPEEQPTADTEKPGEQAGEKPAEEKKPTEAFDVLLAIMPSSLTQPQMDNFLEYVKSGRPTLVFDDPCPFVFQTQAGLSMAPKMPKAGGGGMFGGPPPEQKADNGELTGLMTLLNVKWDNGQITYDQSNPHTQFGTLPPEYVFLSKSGRDAEPFSRSSAATRALQDLVLLYPGAISDRAGRKEQTFEPLLRTSRSSGLLEWDDYTSASFSPFSMAPSREIKQNIRRNNDGGGHVIAAHIRNESKESPLNVIFCADLDMITDWFFMERNRGMLDVQFDNVTFVLNAVDSLAGDETFIDLRSRRESLRTLKFVEDKTGTLREKLNVEEKEAQAAMDKALETAEKELRDEISRIEKDETLDDRSREVQVSQKEQQLNRQLEVRKEQLERDVNSRVRRSAVEMKREVRRVENTVRIVACIVPAILPICFGMLFLGMRNLAEQQSINPNRRKS
;
A
#
# COMPACT_ATOMS: atom_id res chain seq x y z
N SER A 1 -27.70 16.74 8.36
CA SER A 1 -29.05 16.66 7.78
C SER A 1 -29.99 15.85 8.68
N PRO A 2 -31.28 16.19 8.75
CA PRO A 2 -32.26 15.40 9.52
C PRO A 2 -32.49 14.02 8.91
N GLU A 3 -32.52 13.93 7.60
CA GLU A 3 -32.60 12.67 6.85
C GLU A 3 -31.24 12.34 6.25
N VAL A 4 -30.78 11.13 6.52
CA VAL A 4 -29.56 10.56 5.93
C VAL A 4 -29.89 9.22 5.30
N PRO A 5 -29.24 8.82 4.20
CA PRO A 5 -29.36 7.49 3.62
C PRO A 5 -29.17 6.38 4.66
N SER A 6 -29.82 5.23 4.47
CA SER A 6 -29.77 4.07 5.38
C SER A 6 -28.33 3.72 5.83
N ASP A 7 -27.40 3.81 4.91
CA ASP A 7 -25.99 3.48 5.11
C ASP A 7 -25.24 4.43 6.05
N TYR A 8 -25.76 5.64 6.24
CA TYR A 8 -25.16 6.69 7.09
C TYR A 8 -25.91 6.90 8.41
N VAL A 9 -27.02 6.19 8.64
CA VAL A 9 -27.79 6.31 9.90
C VAL A 9 -26.92 5.90 11.09
N GLU A 10 -26.16 4.83 10.96
CA GLU A 10 -25.26 4.36 12.02
C GLU A 10 -24.12 5.36 12.28
N THR A 11 -23.48 5.86 11.22
CA THR A 11 -22.43 6.89 11.30
C THR A 11 -22.93 8.14 12.04
N ARG A 12 -24.12 8.63 11.68
CA ARG A 12 -24.75 9.77 12.38
C ARG A 12 -25.03 9.47 13.84
N ARG A 13 -25.55 8.28 14.14
CA ARG A 13 -25.85 7.87 15.53
C ARG A 13 -24.61 7.84 16.38
N GLN A 14 -23.53 7.24 15.89
CA GLN A 14 -22.23 7.16 16.56
C GLN A 14 -21.64 8.56 16.77
N LEU A 15 -21.65 9.41 15.73
CA LEU A 15 -21.16 10.77 15.82
C LEU A 15 -21.87 11.57 16.92
N VAL A 16 -23.20 11.60 16.90
CA VAL A 16 -23.99 12.32 17.90
C VAL A 16 -23.79 11.72 19.31
N GLY A 17 -23.70 10.40 19.40
CA GLY A 17 -23.42 9.70 20.67
C GLY A 17 -22.07 10.11 21.28
N LEU A 18 -21.01 10.08 20.49
CA LEU A 18 -19.65 10.47 20.92
C LEU A 18 -19.56 11.96 21.27
N LEU A 19 -20.16 12.84 20.48
CA LEU A 19 -20.17 14.27 20.80
C LEU A 19 -20.85 14.55 22.14
N ARG A 20 -21.99 13.91 22.43
CA ARG A 20 -22.67 14.03 23.73
C ARG A 20 -21.81 13.46 24.88
N GLU A 21 -21.07 12.39 24.64
CA GLU A 21 -20.15 11.82 25.62
C GLU A 21 -18.99 12.77 25.90
N PHE A 22 -18.36 13.36 24.89
CA PHE A 22 -17.33 14.38 25.07
C PHE A 22 -17.81 15.58 25.85
N GLY A 23 -19.00 16.11 25.52
CA GLY A 23 -19.60 17.22 26.28
C GLY A 23 -19.79 16.89 27.77
N ARG A 24 -20.21 15.67 28.09
CA ARG A 24 -20.40 15.22 29.49
C ARG A 24 -19.08 14.95 30.21
N SER A 25 -18.14 14.25 29.54
CA SER A 25 -16.89 13.79 30.17
C SER A 25 -15.89 14.92 30.35
N SER A 26 -15.99 15.99 29.54
CA SER A 26 -15.08 17.15 29.61
C SER A 26 -15.29 18.06 30.85
N GLY A 27 -16.33 17.81 31.65
CA GLY A 27 -16.63 18.68 32.80
C GLY A 27 -16.96 20.13 32.42
N GLY A 28 -17.42 20.37 31.19
CA GLY A 28 -17.77 21.69 30.67
C GLY A 28 -16.67 22.34 29.80
N ALA A 29 -15.52 21.67 29.58
CA ALA A 29 -14.46 22.17 28.72
C ALA A 29 -14.83 22.09 27.23
N VAL A 30 -15.74 21.17 26.84
CA VAL A 30 -16.25 21.01 25.48
C VAL A 30 -17.75 21.32 25.44
N GLU A 31 -18.13 22.38 24.75
CA GLU A 31 -19.53 22.70 24.46
C GLU A 31 -19.91 22.12 23.10
N VAL A 32 -20.97 21.30 23.05
CA VAL A 32 -21.46 20.66 21.84
C VAL A 32 -22.78 21.28 21.40
N ARG A 33 -22.83 21.74 20.15
CA ARG A 33 -24.04 22.27 19.52
C ARG A 33 -24.39 21.41 18.30
N GLU A 34 -25.56 20.76 18.33
CA GLU A 34 -26.08 20.01 17.20
C GLU A 34 -26.99 20.94 16.36
N ILE A 35 -26.60 21.16 15.09
CA ILE A 35 -27.35 21.98 14.15
C ILE A 35 -27.92 21.06 13.08
N LEU A 36 -29.25 21.08 12.92
CA LEU A 36 -29.93 20.33 11.86
C LEU A 36 -29.95 21.19 10.60
N VAL A 37 -29.26 20.72 9.57
CA VAL A 37 -29.12 21.43 8.30
C VAL A 37 -30.03 20.80 7.25
N GLU A 38 -30.97 21.57 6.73
CA GLU A 38 -31.80 21.20 5.58
C GLU A 38 -31.19 21.80 4.30
N PRO A 39 -31.34 21.15 3.15
CA PRO A 39 -30.89 21.71 1.88
C PRO A 39 -31.55 23.09 1.63
N PHE A 40 -30.78 24.07 1.18
CA PHE A 40 -31.22 25.44 0.87
C PHE A 40 -31.69 26.27 2.07
N SER A 41 -31.41 25.87 3.29
CA SER A 41 -31.68 26.64 4.50
C SER A 41 -30.56 27.65 4.82
N GLU A 42 -30.81 28.58 5.75
CA GLU A 42 -29.80 29.51 6.25
C GLU A 42 -28.67 28.76 6.97
N GLU A 43 -29.00 27.66 7.67
CA GLU A 43 -28.03 26.78 8.32
C GLU A 43 -27.13 26.07 7.29
N ALA A 44 -27.63 25.80 6.07
CA ALA A 44 -26.81 25.24 4.99
C ALA A 44 -25.78 26.24 4.47
N GLU A 45 -26.13 27.53 4.37
CA GLU A 45 -25.17 28.57 4.00
C GLU A 45 -24.13 28.79 5.10
N GLN A 46 -24.56 28.79 6.36
CA GLN A 46 -23.63 28.85 7.51
C GLN A 46 -22.68 27.65 7.55
N ALA A 47 -23.18 26.43 7.30
CA ALA A 47 -22.36 25.23 7.26
C ALA A 47 -21.28 25.32 6.16
N ARG A 48 -21.66 25.79 4.95
CA ARG A 48 -20.71 26.01 3.85
C ARG A 48 -19.67 27.09 4.19
N ALA A 49 -20.12 28.18 4.81
CA ALA A 49 -19.19 29.23 5.26
C ALA A 49 -18.17 28.75 6.28
N LEU A 50 -18.52 27.75 7.09
CA LEU A 50 -17.63 27.07 8.02
C LEU A 50 -16.82 25.92 7.37
N GLY A 51 -16.92 25.70 6.05
CA GLY A 51 -16.19 24.67 5.33
C GLY A 51 -16.81 23.26 5.41
N ILE A 52 -18.07 23.15 5.87
CA ILE A 52 -18.81 21.89 5.84
C ILE A 52 -19.62 21.84 4.55
N GLU A 53 -19.13 21.03 3.60
CA GLU A 53 -19.73 20.87 2.28
C GLU A 53 -20.74 19.71 2.25
N PRO A 54 -21.87 19.85 1.53
CA PRO A 54 -22.80 18.75 1.34
C PRO A 54 -22.21 17.71 0.38
N VAL A 55 -22.39 16.44 0.69
CA VAL A 55 -22.04 15.33 -0.20
C VAL A 55 -23.30 14.78 -0.84
N ARG A 56 -23.29 14.63 -2.17
CA ARG A 56 -24.36 13.96 -2.92
C ARG A 56 -24.24 12.47 -2.78
N LEU A 57 -25.20 11.86 -2.12
CA LEU A 57 -25.25 10.44 -1.87
C LEU A 57 -26.39 9.81 -2.66
N GLN A 58 -26.09 8.73 -3.38
CA GLN A 58 -27.09 7.91 -4.05
C GLN A 58 -27.50 6.77 -3.13
N TYR A 59 -28.77 6.54 -2.97
CA TYR A 59 -29.32 5.46 -2.15
C TYR A 59 -30.58 4.87 -2.76
N ASP A 60 -30.84 3.61 -2.45
CA ASP A 60 -32.05 2.91 -2.89
C ASP A 60 -33.17 3.13 -1.87
N ARG A 61 -34.27 3.74 -2.32
CA ARG A 61 -35.51 3.84 -1.54
C ARG A 61 -36.63 3.13 -2.29
N ASN A 62 -37.13 2.03 -1.74
CA ASN A 62 -38.21 1.23 -2.33
C ASN A 62 -37.95 0.81 -3.79
N GLY A 63 -36.70 0.46 -4.14
CA GLY A 63 -36.31 0.03 -5.49
C GLY A 63 -36.14 1.17 -6.48
N LYS A 64 -36.15 2.43 -6.02
CA LYS A 64 -35.80 3.61 -6.82
C LYS A 64 -34.51 4.22 -6.30
N ARG A 65 -33.60 4.54 -7.22
CA ARG A 65 -32.40 5.33 -6.90
C ARG A 65 -32.80 6.78 -6.70
N GLU A 66 -32.57 7.27 -5.50
CA GLU A 66 -32.75 8.66 -5.11
C GLU A 66 -31.37 9.26 -4.80
N GLU A 67 -31.25 10.56 -4.97
CA GLU A 67 -30.05 11.32 -4.66
C GLU A 67 -30.40 12.38 -3.60
N ALA A 68 -29.58 12.46 -2.54
CA ALA A 68 -29.74 13.46 -1.50
C ALA A 68 -28.44 14.22 -1.25
N GLU A 69 -28.52 15.51 -1.01
CA GLU A 69 -27.43 16.32 -0.48
C GLU A 69 -27.44 16.22 1.05
N VAL A 70 -26.37 15.64 1.60
CA VAL A 70 -26.26 15.33 3.03
C VAL A 70 -25.13 16.15 3.64
N PHE A 71 -25.45 16.90 4.69
CA PHE A 71 -24.47 17.54 5.57
C PHE A 71 -24.23 16.63 6.77
N LEU A 72 -23.01 16.15 6.94
CA LEU A 72 -22.58 15.31 8.07
C LEU A 72 -21.13 15.63 8.42
N GLY A 73 -20.88 16.81 8.93
CA GLY A 73 -19.55 17.32 9.28
C GLY A 73 -19.50 17.84 10.71
N ALA A 74 -18.33 18.30 11.13
CA ALA A 74 -18.12 18.98 12.40
C ALA A 74 -17.16 20.16 12.24
N PHE A 75 -17.47 21.26 12.90
CA PHE A 75 -16.60 22.41 13.09
C PHE A 75 -16.17 22.46 14.55
N ILE A 76 -14.87 22.50 14.81
CA ILE A 76 -14.28 22.47 16.14
C ILE A 76 -13.41 23.70 16.29
N GLN A 77 -13.66 24.50 17.34
CA GLN A 77 -12.98 25.76 17.58
C GLN A 77 -12.51 25.86 19.02
N SER A 78 -11.33 26.40 19.22
CA SER A 78 -10.83 26.89 20.52
C SER A 78 -10.57 28.41 20.46
N ALA A 79 -9.99 28.95 21.51
CA ALA A 79 -9.59 30.36 21.54
C ALA A 79 -8.48 30.70 20.53
N SER A 80 -7.66 29.72 20.16
CA SER A 80 -6.44 29.91 19.34
C SER A 80 -6.45 29.23 17.99
N ASP A 81 -7.31 28.23 17.78
CA ASP A 81 -7.28 27.40 16.57
C ASP A 81 -8.68 26.88 16.20
N GLU A 82 -8.87 26.54 14.94
CA GLU A 82 -10.10 25.96 14.41
C GLU A 82 -9.79 24.80 13.47
N LEU A 83 -10.67 23.82 13.41
CA LEU A 83 -10.54 22.66 12.55
C LEU A 83 -11.92 22.23 12.03
N VAL A 84 -11.98 21.92 10.75
CA VAL A 84 -13.18 21.46 10.07
C VAL A 84 -13.03 20.00 9.69
N ILE A 85 -14.03 19.19 10.01
CA ILE A 85 -14.24 17.87 9.41
C ILE A 85 -15.41 18.03 8.43
N PRO A 86 -15.14 18.15 7.13
CA PRO A 86 -16.16 18.51 6.15
C PRO A 86 -17.28 17.49 6.06
N PHE A 87 -16.92 16.20 6.16
CA PHE A 87 -17.88 15.10 6.07
C PHE A 87 -17.36 13.84 6.77
N PHE A 88 -18.24 13.16 7.52
CA PHE A 88 -17.97 11.84 8.09
C PHE A 88 -18.40 10.75 7.11
N GLY A 89 -17.45 10.30 6.29
CA GLY A 89 -17.64 9.21 5.33
C GLY A 89 -17.89 7.85 6.01
N LYS A 90 -18.48 6.95 5.25
CA LYS A 90 -18.66 5.54 5.68
C LYS A 90 -17.30 4.90 5.90
N GLY A 91 -17.05 4.36 7.10
CA GLY A 91 -15.79 3.68 7.42
C GLY A 91 -14.71 4.58 8.03
N LEU A 92 -14.91 5.90 8.13
CA LEU A 92 -14.02 6.75 8.92
C LEU A 92 -14.14 6.38 10.42
N PRO A 93 -13.03 6.24 11.15
CA PRO A 93 -13.05 6.02 12.60
C PRO A 93 -13.44 7.32 13.32
N ILE A 94 -14.74 7.50 13.57
CA ILE A 94 -15.33 8.76 14.07
C ILE A 94 -14.71 9.17 15.42
N GLU A 95 -14.52 8.23 16.31
CA GLU A 95 -13.91 8.47 17.63
C GLU A 95 -12.49 9.04 17.48
N TYR A 96 -11.71 8.46 16.59
CA TYR A 96 -10.36 8.94 16.28
C TYR A 96 -10.38 10.34 15.68
N GLU A 97 -11.21 10.58 14.65
CA GLU A 97 -11.29 11.87 13.97
C GLU A 97 -11.66 13.00 14.96
N LEU A 98 -12.66 12.76 15.80
CA LEU A 98 -13.08 13.74 16.80
C LEU A 98 -12.01 13.96 17.88
N THR A 99 -11.42 12.87 18.44
CA THR A 99 -10.43 12.97 19.52
C THR A 99 -9.16 13.66 19.03
N ARG A 100 -8.69 13.29 17.83
CA ARG A 100 -7.55 13.94 17.17
C ARG A 100 -7.81 15.43 16.99
N SER A 101 -8.98 15.77 16.43
CA SER A 101 -9.35 17.16 16.14
C SER A 101 -9.44 18.01 17.40
N LEU A 102 -10.05 17.48 18.46
CA LEU A 102 -10.10 18.14 19.77
C LEU A 102 -8.70 18.38 20.33
N ARG A 103 -7.82 17.36 20.30
CA ARG A 103 -6.44 17.51 20.77
C ARG A 103 -5.67 18.54 19.95
N THR A 104 -5.82 18.50 18.62
CA THR A 104 -5.12 19.41 17.72
C THR A 104 -5.50 20.87 17.99
N VAL A 105 -6.79 21.13 18.20
CA VAL A 105 -7.32 22.48 18.49
C VAL A 105 -6.99 22.95 19.92
N SER A 106 -6.81 22.01 20.86
CA SER A 106 -6.46 22.33 22.26
C SER A 106 -4.95 22.36 22.55
N ALA A 107 -4.11 21.89 21.62
CA ALA A 107 -2.66 21.83 21.81
C ALA A 107 -2.01 23.21 21.63
N GLU A 108 -1.15 23.62 22.58
CA GLU A 108 -0.38 24.86 22.47
C GLU A 108 0.63 24.83 21.31
N LYS A 109 1.16 23.65 21.00
CA LYS A 109 2.15 23.47 19.92
C LYS A 109 1.94 22.14 19.21
N ARG A 110 1.80 22.16 17.88
CA ARG A 110 1.77 20.98 17.03
C ARG A 110 3.17 20.50 16.74
N LEU A 111 3.38 19.18 16.65
CA LEU A 111 4.62 18.60 16.14
C LEU A 111 4.85 19.04 14.70
N LYS A 112 6.11 19.35 14.35
CA LYS A 112 6.50 19.75 13.01
C LYS A 112 6.96 18.55 12.19
N LEU A 113 6.35 18.34 11.03
CA LEU A 113 6.73 17.33 10.06
C LEU A 113 7.39 18.01 8.85
N GLY A 114 8.66 17.74 8.64
CA GLY A 114 9.37 18.16 7.43
C GLY A 114 9.04 17.21 6.27
N VAL A 115 8.66 17.73 5.11
CA VAL A 115 8.51 16.94 3.87
C VAL A 115 9.59 17.33 2.89
N LEU A 116 10.48 16.39 2.58
CA LEU A 116 11.60 16.61 1.68
C LEU A 116 11.09 16.83 0.24
N LEU A 117 11.51 17.92 -0.37
CA LEU A 117 11.17 18.22 -1.76
C LEU A 117 11.96 17.31 -2.70
N THR A 118 11.25 16.49 -3.45
CA THR A 118 11.79 15.53 -4.41
C THR A 118 11.03 15.61 -5.73
N ASP A 119 11.42 14.81 -6.74
CA ASP A 119 10.70 14.76 -8.02
C ASP A 119 9.30 14.13 -7.90
N ALA A 120 8.94 13.55 -6.75
CA ALA A 120 7.57 13.11 -6.47
C ALA A 120 6.57 14.28 -6.35
N GLN A 121 7.08 15.52 -6.12
CA GLN A 121 6.33 16.77 -6.11
C GLN A 121 5.07 16.77 -5.21
N VAL A 122 5.11 16.03 -4.10
CA VAL A 122 3.95 15.82 -3.22
C VAL A 122 3.43 17.10 -2.54
N MET A 123 4.28 18.15 -2.46
CA MET A 123 3.95 19.46 -1.87
C MET A 123 3.56 20.51 -2.90
N THR A 124 3.62 20.22 -4.21
CA THR A 124 3.45 21.23 -5.26
C THR A 124 1.97 21.50 -5.52
N GLU A 125 1.60 22.79 -5.52
CA GLU A 125 0.30 23.25 -6.00
C GLU A 125 0.50 23.87 -7.39
N GLY A 126 -0.13 23.32 -8.44
CA GLY A 126 0.04 23.87 -9.79
C GLY A 126 -0.93 23.28 -10.82
N ALA A 127 -0.97 23.88 -12.01
CA ALA A 127 -1.94 23.65 -13.09
C ALA A 127 -1.97 22.23 -13.71
N GLY A 128 -1.31 21.25 -13.13
CA GLY A 128 -1.29 19.85 -13.59
C GLY A 128 -1.20 18.81 -12.49
N GLY A 129 -1.13 19.22 -11.21
CA GLY A 129 -1.09 18.33 -10.06
C GLY A 129 -1.39 19.10 -8.79
N GLY A 130 -2.31 18.62 -7.99
CA GLY A 130 -2.58 19.16 -6.66
C GLY A 130 -1.61 18.55 -5.64
N ARG A 131 -1.52 19.18 -4.47
CA ARG A 131 -0.86 18.57 -3.30
C ARG A 131 -1.48 17.20 -3.03
N TRP A 132 -0.64 16.18 -2.81
CA TRP A 132 -1.14 14.84 -2.54
C TRP A 132 -2.00 14.79 -1.28
N GLU A 133 -3.01 13.94 -1.29
CA GLU A 133 -3.96 13.80 -0.17
C GLU A 133 -3.26 13.37 1.13
N ILE A 134 -2.16 12.61 1.06
CA ILE A 134 -1.35 12.27 2.24
C ILE A 134 -0.86 13.52 2.98
N VAL A 135 -0.44 14.55 2.26
CA VAL A 135 0.03 15.80 2.86
C VAL A 135 -1.12 16.53 3.56
N ARG A 136 -2.30 16.56 2.93
CA ARG A 136 -3.51 17.15 3.53
C ARG A 136 -3.93 16.39 4.79
N GLU A 137 -3.84 15.06 4.76
CA GLU A 137 -4.16 14.23 5.93
C GLU A 137 -3.18 14.49 7.09
N LEU A 138 -1.88 14.56 6.80
CA LEU A 138 -0.85 14.91 7.78
C LEU A 138 -1.04 16.32 8.36
N GLN A 139 -1.47 17.30 7.56
CA GLN A 139 -1.75 18.67 8.01
C GLN A 139 -2.88 18.77 9.04
N LYS A 140 -3.76 17.78 9.11
CA LYS A 140 -4.82 17.74 10.13
C LYS A 140 -4.25 17.56 11.55
N GLN A 141 -3.05 16.98 11.70
CA GLN A 141 -2.43 16.67 12.99
C GLN A 141 -1.11 17.39 13.21
N TYR A 142 -0.30 17.57 12.16
CA TYR A 142 1.05 18.12 12.20
C TYR A 142 1.12 19.50 11.55
N GLN A 143 2.10 20.29 11.97
CA GLN A 143 2.55 21.43 11.18
C GLN A 143 3.48 20.92 10.09
N VAL A 144 2.97 20.78 8.86
CA VAL A 144 3.75 20.26 7.73
C VAL A 144 4.51 21.40 7.05
N VAL A 145 5.83 21.25 6.92
CA VAL A 145 6.73 22.21 6.31
C VAL A 145 7.49 21.58 5.14
N ALA A 146 7.65 22.33 4.04
CA ALA A 146 8.45 21.90 2.91
C ALA A 146 9.94 22.07 3.23
N VAL A 147 10.75 21.02 2.99
CA VAL A 147 12.18 20.98 3.27
C VAL A 147 12.96 20.94 1.97
N ASN A 148 13.78 21.97 1.73
CA ASN A 148 14.62 22.05 0.53
C ASN A 148 15.89 21.20 0.69
N PRO A 149 16.09 20.12 -0.10
CA PRO A 149 17.25 19.25 0.02
C PRO A 149 18.59 19.93 -0.37
N SER A 150 18.54 21.08 -1.07
CA SER A 150 19.74 21.82 -1.45
C SER A 150 20.33 22.65 -0.29
N GLN A 151 19.65 22.69 0.85
CA GLN A 151 20.10 23.36 2.07
C GLN A 151 20.51 22.32 3.12
N LYS A 152 21.30 22.73 4.10
CA LYS A 152 21.58 21.89 5.27
C LYS A 152 20.28 21.61 6.01
N LEU A 153 19.98 20.35 6.29
CA LEU A 153 18.73 19.92 6.95
C LEU A 153 18.83 19.98 8.48
N ILE A 154 20.03 20.01 9.02
CA ILE A 154 20.29 20.14 10.46
C ILE A 154 20.33 21.63 10.78
N PRO A 155 19.46 22.14 11.70
CA PRO A 155 19.56 23.52 12.15
C PRO A 155 20.91 23.76 12.82
N GLU A 156 21.61 24.79 12.41
CA GLU A 156 22.80 25.24 13.15
C GLU A 156 22.34 25.79 14.50
N GLU A 157 22.90 25.28 15.60
CA GLU A 157 22.66 25.85 16.92
C GLU A 157 23.16 27.31 16.85
N GLN A 158 22.22 28.25 16.96
CA GLN A 158 22.62 29.66 17.09
C GLN A 158 23.42 29.78 18.40
N PRO A 159 24.67 30.27 18.37
CA PRO A 159 25.38 30.61 19.59
C PRO A 159 24.52 31.61 20.35
N THR A 160 24.17 31.28 21.58
CA THR A 160 23.52 32.21 22.49
C THR A 160 24.23 33.56 22.44
N ALA A 161 23.49 34.57 22.02
CA ALA A 161 24.01 35.93 21.91
C ALA A 161 24.32 36.47 23.32
N ASP A 162 25.57 36.31 23.73
CA ASP A 162 26.17 37.14 24.75
C ASP A 162 27.45 37.73 24.16
N THR A 163 27.38 39.01 23.88
CA THR A 163 28.38 40.03 23.71
C THR A 163 28.20 40.87 22.44
N GLU A 164 27.49 41.94 22.63
CA GLU A 164 27.59 43.11 21.76
C GLU A 164 29.02 43.68 21.78
N LYS A 165 29.60 43.91 20.59
CA LYS A 165 30.54 45.00 20.35
C LYS A 165 30.20 45.69 19.02
N PRO A 166 30.02 47.00 19.01
CA PRO A 166 29.75 47.74 17.78
C PRO A 166 31.05 48.10 17.08
N GLY A 167 31.10 47.97 15.77
CA GLY A 167 32.19 48.50 14.97
C GLY A 167 32.28 48.02 13.55
N GLU A 168 31.95 48.94 12.67
CA GLU A 168 32.44 49.14 11.31
C GLU A 168 31.69 48.55 10.11
N GLN A 169 31.25 49.51 9.33
CA GLN A 169 30.66 49.45 7.99
C GLN A 169 31.66 48.96 6.95
N ALA A 170 31.25 48.02 6.13
CA ALA A 170 31.70 47.96 4.74
C ALA A 170 30.58 47.31 3.90
N GLY A 171 30.15 48.04 2.88
CA GLY A 171 29.03 47.63 2.03
C GLY A 171 29.40 46.46 1.12
N GLU A 172 28.55 45.45 1.17
CA GLU A 172 28.44 44.42 0.14
C GLU A 172 26.94 44.15 -0.14
N LYS A 173 26.65 43.86 -1.40
CA LYS A 173 25.30 43.59 -1.95
C LYS A 173 24.52 42.61 -1.09
N PRO A 174 23.19 42.73 -0.97
CA PRO A 174 22.40 41.77 -0.21
C PRO A 174 22.50 40.38 -0.87
N ALA A 175 23.30 39.51 -0.25
CA ALA A 175 23.13 38.08 -0.42
C ALA A 175 21.71 37.72 0.07
N GLU A 176 20.97 36.93 -0.68
CA GLU A 176 19.68 36.37 -0.24
C GLU A 176 19.86 35.85 1.18
N GLU A 177 19.16 36.44 2.14
CA GLU A 177 19.13 35.98 3.52
C GLU A 177 18.65 34.51 3.50
N LYS A 178 19.60 33.60 3.71
CA LYS A 178 19.29 32.20 3.97
C LYS A 178 18.49 32.16 5.26
N LYS A 179 17.15 32.02 5.14
CA LYS A 179 16.31 31.77 6.29
C LYS A 179 16.86 30.54 7.03
N PRO A 180 17.06 30.61 8.36
CA PRO A 180 17.52 29.46 9.11
C PRO A 180 16.58 28.27 8.89
N THR A 181 17.15 27.08 8.67
CA THR A 181 16.37 25.86 8.51
C THR A 181 15.55 25.65 9.78
N GLU A 182 14.23 25.64 9.67
CA GLU A 182 13.36 25.37 10.81
C GLU A 182 13.57 23.94 11.30
N ALA A 183 13.69 23.76 12.62
CA ALA A 183 13.73 22.43 13.22
C ALA A 183 12.39 21.74 13.04
N PHE A 184 12.39 20.45 12.68
CA PHE A 184 11.23 19.59 12.59
C PHE A 184 11.47 18.29 13.39
N ASP A 185 10.38 17.67 13.86
CA ASP A 185 10.43 16.53 14.75
C ASP A 185 10.62 15.21 13.97
N VAL A 186 10.03 15.10 12.78
CA VAL A 186 10.15 13.95 11.87
C VAL A 186 10.37 14.46 10.45
N LEU A 187 11.23 13.80 9.68
CA LEU A 187 11.41 14.03 8.24
C LEU A 187 10.70 12.94 7.44
N LEU A 188 9.82 13.33 6.53
CA LEU A 188 9.22 12.48 5.52
C LEU A 188 9.95 12.67 4.18
N ALA A 189 10.61 11.64 3.69
CA ALA A 189 11.32 11.62 2.41
C ALA A 189 10.61 10.65 1.45
N ILE A 190 9.94 11.19 0.44
CA ILE A 190 9.24 10.42 -0.59
C ILE A 190 10.07 10.48 -1.87
N MET A 191 10.50 9.32 -2.36
CA MET A 191 11.36 9.13 -3.53
C MET A 191 12.71 9.88 -3.45
N PRO A 192 13.51 9.68 -2.36
CA PRO A 192 14.84 10.29 -2.27
C PRO A 192 15.81 9.81 -3.36
N SER A 193 15.51 8.71 -4.05
CA SER A 193 16.24 8.25 -5.25
C SER A 193 16.31 9.29 -6.36
N SER A 194 15.43 10.30 -6.34
CA SER A 194 15.43 11.39 -7.31
C SER A 194 16.40 12.53 -6.99
N LEU A 195 17.04 12.54 -5.82
CA LEU A 195 17.94 13.61 -5.39
C LEU A 195 19.24 13.64 -6.22
N THR A 196 19.78 14.84 -6.41
CA THR A 196 21.15 15.00 -6.94
C THR A 196 22.18 14.67 -5.86
N GLN A 197 23.47 14.46 -6.22
CA GLN A 197 24.50 14.10 -5.24
C GLN A 197 24.61 15.11 -4.08
N PRO A 198 24.66 16.44 -4.28
CA PRO A 198 24.71 17.38 -3.16
C PRO A 198 23.46 17.34 -2.26
N GLN A 199 22.28 17.10 -2.85
CA GLN A 199 21.03 16.96 -2.10
C GLN A 199 21.01 15.66 -1.28
N MET A 200 21.52 14.58 -1.86
CA MET A 200 21.66 13.28 -1.18
C MET A 200 22.65 13.40 -0.01
N ASP A 201 23.76 14.10 -0.19
CA ASP A 201 24.75 14.29 0.87
C ASP A 201 24.13 15.01 2.09
N ASN A 202 23.35 16.08 1.86
CA ASN A 202 22.61 16.77 2.92
C ASN A 202 21.59 15.86 3.61
N PHE A 203 20.87 15.04 2.83
CA PHE A 203 19.91 14.08 3.37
C PHE A 203 20.60 13.00 4.21
N LEU A 204 21.71 12.43 3.73
CA LEU A 204 22.50 11.44 4.47
C LEU A 204 23.09 12.01 5.76
N GLU A 205 23.53 13.27 5.76
CA GLU A 205 24.00 13.95 6.98
C GLU A 205 22.88 14.03 8.02
N TYR A 206 21.65 14.38 7.59
CA TYR A 206 20.49 14.39 8.48
C TYR A 206 20.20 13.01 9.05
N VAL A 207 20.16 11.95 8.22
CA VAL A 207 19.90 10.57 8.68
C VAL A 207 20.99 10.11 9.66
N LYS A 208 22.27 10.41 9.39
CA LYS A 208 23.42 10.11 10.28
C LYS A 208 23.30 10.76 11.65
N SER A 209 22.58 11.86 11.77
CA SER A 209 22.35 12.51 13.08
C SER A 209 21.37 11.75 13.97
N GLY A 210 20.78 10.63 13.52
CA GLY A 210 19.85 9.81 14.28
C GLY A 210 18.44 10.43 14.41
N ARG A 211 18.16 11.48 13.66
CA ARG A 211 16.85 12.12 13.68
C ARG A 211 15.79 11.26 13.01
N PRO A 212 14.55 11.27 13.54
CA PRO A 212 13.45 10.45 13.03
C PRO A 212 13.19 10.70 11.54
N THR A 213 13.24 9.65 10.73
CA THR A 213 13.06 9.74 9.27
C THR A 213 12.15 8.63 8.77
N LEU A 214 11.12 9.00 8.01
CA LEU A 214 10.25 8.07 7.28
C LEU A 214 10.57 8.19 5.79
N VAL A 215 10.98 7.08 5.18
CA VAL A 215 11.41 7.02 3.79
C VAL A 215 10.48 6.11 3.00
N PHE A 216 9.96 6.60 1.88
CA PHE A 216 9.29 5.82 0.85
C PHE A 216 10.10 5.91 -0.44
N ASP A 217 10.48 4.76 -0.98
CA ASP A 217 11.05 4.66 -2.31
C ASP A 217 10.51 3.42 -3.02
N ASP A 218 10.71 3.29 -4.33
CA ASP A 218 9.98 2.30 -5.12
C ASP A 218 10.80 1.84 -6.33
N PRO A 219 10.91 0.53 -6.58
CA PRO A 219 11.56 0.02 -7.78
C PRO A 219 10.74 0.25 -9.05
N CYS A 220 9.41 0.38 -8.92
CA CYS A 220 8.49 0.53 -10.04
C CYS A 220 7.28 1.38 -9.66
N PRO A 221 7.44 2.71 -9.41
CA PRO A 221 6.34 3.55 -8.96
C PRO A 221 5.25 3.67 -10.03
N PHE A 222 4.17 2.95 -9.80
CA PHE A 222 3.03 2.83 -10.71
C PHE A 222 2.25 4.16 -10.85
N VAL A 223 2.27 4.98 -9.80
CA VAL A 223 1.66 6.32 -9.79
C VAL A 223 2.23 7.24 -10.88
N PHE A 224 3.48 7.02 -11.30
CA PHE A 224 4.12 7.79 -12.36
C PHE A 224 4.03 7.12 -13.74
N GLN A 225 3.16 6.11 -13.88
CA GLN A 225 2.89 5.48 -15.18
C GLN A 225 2.33 6.51 -16.15
N THR A 226 2.96 6.62 -17.31
CA THR A 226 2.52 7.48 -18.40
C THR A 226 1.83 6.67 -19.49
N GLN A 227 1.13 7.34 -20.43
CA GLN A 227 0.59 6.68 -21.64
C GLN A 227 1.67 6.02 -22.50
N ALA A 228 2.95 6.38 -22.30
CA ALA A 228 4.10 5.81 -23.01
C ALA A 228 4.66 4.53 -22.36
N GLY A 229 4.09 4.06 -21.24
CA GLY A 229 4.50 2.84 -20.56
C GLY A 229 4.88 3.04 -19.09
N LEU A 230 5.41 1.98 -18.48
CA LEU A 230 5.87 1.98 -17.09
C LEU A 230 7.07 2.90 -16.90
N SER A 231 7.00 3.68 -15.85
CA SER A 231 8.05 4.55 -15.39
C SER A 231 8.76 3.92 -14.20
N MET A 232 10.06 3.68 -14.30
CA MET A 232 10.92 3.45 -13.15
C MET A 232 11.53 4.77 -12.74
N ALA A 233 10.89 5.48 -11.81
CA ALA A 233 11.34 6.81 -11.38
C ALA A 233 12.83 6.83 -10.95
N PRO A 234 13.37 5.83 -10.23
CA PRO A 234 14.79 5.78 -9.91
C PRO A 234 15.71 5.74 -11.14
N LYS A 235 15.29 5.06 -12.20
CA LYS A 235 16.10 4.88 -13.44
C LYS A 235 15.82 5.94 -14.50
N MET A 236 14.83 6.81 -14.29
CA MET A 236 14.58 7.93 -15.20
C MET A 236 15.58 9.07 -14.95
N PRO A 237 16.03 9.76 -16.01
CA PRO A 237 16.78 10.99 -15.83
C PRO A 237 15.93 12.02 -15.07
N LYS A 238 16.57 12.89 -14.29
CA LYS A 238 15.88 13.96 -13.58
C LYS A 238 15.13 14.85 -14.58
N ALA A 239 13.89 15.20 -14.27
CA ALA A 239 13.09 16.06 -15.12
C ALA A 239 13.78 17.44 -15.21
N GLY A 240 14.34 17.76 -16.34
CA GLY A 240 15.04 19.03 -16.56
C GLY A 240 15.29 19.25 -18.03
N GLY A 241 14.83 20.32 -18.55
CA GLY A 241 15.26 21.20 -19.60
C GLY A 241 15.78 20.69 -20.96
N GLY A 242 15.87 19.41 -21.19
CA GLY A 242 16.30 18.83 -22.47
C GLY A 242 15.18 18.74 -23.50
N GLY A 243 14.42 19.81 -23.72
CA GLY A 243 13.48 19.86 -24.83
C GLY A 243 14.21 19.99 -26.17
N MET A 244 13.53 19.67 -27.29
CA MET A 244 13.97 19.76 -28.69
C MET A 244 14.55 21.16 -29.07
N PHE A 245 14.56 22.11 -28.14
CA PHE A 245 15.00 23.50 -28.30
C PHE A 245 16.23 23.90 -27.46
N GLY A 246 17.04 22.94 -26.98
CA GLY A 246 18.38 23.25 -26.42
C GLY A 246 18.39 23.77 -24.99
N GLY A 247 17.63 23.18 -24.10
CA GLY A 247 17.76 23.40 -22.65
C GLY A 247 19.04 22.80 -22.06
N PRO A 248 19.40 23.17 -20.79
CA PRO A 248 20.55 22.59 -20.11
C PRO A 248 20.39 21.06 -20.01
N PRO A 249 21.49 20.29 -20.01
CA PRO A 249 21.42 18.84 -19.86
C PRO A 249 20.69 18.50 -18.53
N PRO A 250 19.92 17.40 -18.50
CA PRO A 250 19.24 16.97 -17.27
C PRO A 250 20.27 16.72 -16.17
N GLU A 251 19.96 17.18 -14.97
CA GLU A 251 20.79 16.90 -13.79
C GLU A 251 20.86 15.39 -13.53
N GLN A 252 22.02 14.91 -13.09
CA GLN A 252 22.18 13.50 -12.74
C GLN A 252 21.67 13.25 -11.31
N LYS A 253 20.97 12.15 -11.13
CA LYS A 253 20.60 11.64 -9.81
C LYS A 253 21.82 11.07 -9.09
N ALA A 254 21.86 11.18 -7.79
CA ALA A 254 22.85 10.48 -6.97
C ALA A 254 22.79 8.98 -7.26
N ASP A 255 23.94 8.35 -7.50
CA ASP A 255 24.07 6.90 -7.78
C ASP A 255 23.09 6.38 -8.87
N ASN A 256 22.75 7.20 -9.85
CA ASN A 256 21.72 6.88 -10.85
C ASN A 256 20.33 6.50 -10.25
N GLY A 257 20.04 6.91 -9.03
CA GLY A 257 18.81 6.60 -8.32
C GLY A 257 18.82 5.28 -7.53
N GLU A 258 19.99 4.66 -7.33
CA GLU A 258 20.09 3.35 -6.66
C GLU A 258 20.13 3.43 -5.12
N LEU A 259 20.20 4.64 -4.54
CA LEU A 259 20.26 4.86 -3.09
C LEU A 259 21.43 4.14 -2.37
N THR A 260 22.53 3.85 -3.07
CA THR A 260 23.67 3.08 -2.54
C THR A 260 24.20 3.66 -1.24
N GLY A 261 24.30 5.00 -1.16
CA GLY A 261 24.76 5.72 0.02
C GLY A 261 23.84 5.49 1.22
N LEU A 262 22.52 5.63 1.04
CA LEU A 262 21.52 5.41 2.08
C LEU A 262 21.50 3.93 2.53
N MET A 263 21.46 2.99 1.59
CA MET A 263 21.46 1.56 1.90
C MET A 263 22.71 1.10 2.64
N THR A 264 23.85 1.69 2.32
CA THR A 264 25.11 1.44 3.05
C THR A 264 25.05 2.00 4.46
N LEU A 265 24.52 3.20 4.64
CA LEU A 265 24.33 3.83 5.95
C LEU A 265 23.39 2.99 6.83
N LEU A 266 22.25 2.56 6.27
CA LEU A 266 21.26 1.75 6.96
C LEU A 266 21.66 0.29 7.13
N ASN A 267 22.78 -0.16 6.53
CA ASN A 267 23.22 -1.56 6.49
C ASN A 267 22.13 -2.51 5.94
N VAL A 268 21.44 -2.09 4.90
CA VAL A 268 20.33 -2.81 4.28
C VAL A 268 20.68 -3.17 2.84
N LYS A 269 20.26 -4.35 2.38
CA LYS A 269 20.26 -4.71 0.97
C LYS A 269 18.92 -4.32 0.37
N TRP A 270 18.96 -3.64 -0.75
CA TRP A 270 17.82 -3.33 -1.60
C TRP A 270 18.27 -3.36 -3.06
N ASP A 271 17.47 -3.99 -3.91
CA ASP A 271 17.67 -4.01 -5.35
C ASP A 271 16.50 -3.28 -6.01
N ASN A 272 16.75 -2.10 -6.54
CA ASN A 272 15.74 -1.30 -7.23
C ASN A 272 15.38 -1.86 -8.63
N GLY A 273 15.98 -2.96 -9.06
CA GLY A 273 15.65 -3.70 -10.27
C GLY A 273 14.66 -4.84 -10.02
N GLN A 274 14.36 -5.14 -8.77
CA GLN A 274 13.49 -6.25 -8.39
C GLN A 274 12.18 -5.74 -7.78
N ILE A 275 11.08 -6.41 -8.15
CA ILE A 275 9.79 -6.27 -7.49
C ILE A 275 9.41 -7.55 -6.77
N THR A 276 8.54 -7.42 -5.79
CA THR A 276 7.98 -8.53 -5.03
C THR A 276 6.57 -8.84 -5.52
N TYR A 277 6.23 -10.12 -5.61
CA TYR A 277 4.86 -10.58 -5.80
C TYR A 277 4.44 -11.50 -4.65
N ASP A 278 3.14 -11.58 -4.37
CA ASP A 278 2.56 -12.51 -3.40
C ASP A 278 1.28 -13.13 -3.96
N GLN A 279 1.25 -14.45 -4.04
CA GLN A 279 0.07 -15.19 -4.52
C GLN A 279 -1.03 -15.28 -3.45
N SER A 280 -0.74 -14.89 -2.21
CA SER A 280 -1.70 -14.87 -1.12
C SER A 280 -2.59 -13.63 -1.23
N ASN A 281 -3.84 -13.83 -1.69
CA ASN A 281 -4.84 -12.77 -1.72
C ASN A 281 -6.11 -13.26 -1.01
N PRO A 282 -6.41 -12.77 0.21
CA PRO A 282 -7.59 -13.19 0.96
C PRO A 282 -8.89 -12.59 0.41
N HIS A 283 -8.80 -11.56 -0.42
CA HIS A 283 -9.95 -10.81 -0.92
C HIS A 283 -10.44 -11.37 -2.26
N THR A 284 -11.52 -12.16 -2.23
CA THR A 284 -12.08 -12.82 -3.42
C THR A 284 -12.54 -11.83 -4.50
N GLN A 285 -12.97 -10.63 -4.11
CA GLN A 285 -13.37 -9.56 -5.03
C GLN A 285 -12.19 -9.05 -5.89
N PHE A 286 -10.96 -9.17 -5.40
CA PHE A 286 -9.73 -8.77 -6.09
C PHE A 286 -8.96 -9.96 -6.67
N GLY A 287 -9.56 -11.13 -6.72
CA GLY A 287 -8.92 -12.37 -7.20
C GLY A 287 -8.50 -12.37 -8.68
N THR A 288 -8.86 -11.34 -9.43
CA THR A 288 -8.43 -11.14 -10.83
C THR A 288 -7.20 -10.25 -10.97
N LEU A 289 -6.80 -9.54 -9.89
CA LEU A 289 -5.60 -8.72 -9.90
C LEU A 289 -4.34 -9.59 -9.93
N PRO A 290 -3.28 -9.12 -10.59
CA PRO A 290 -2.02 -9.84 -10.65
C PRO A 290 -1.36 -9.91 -9.26
N PRO A 291 -0.53 -10.95 -8.97
CA PRO A 291 0.11 -11.12 -7.67
C PRO A 291 1.11 -10.03 -7.27
N GLU A 292 1.50 -9.17 -8.19
CA GLU A 292 2.32 -7.96 -7.96
C GLU A 292 1.53 -6.86 -7.22
N TYR A 293 0.20 -6.98 -7.14
CA TYR A 293 -0.64 -6.29 -6.18
C TYR A 293 -0.63 -7.10 -4.88
N VAL A 294 0.26 -6.75 -3.99
CA VAL A 294 0.54 -7.51 -2.77
C VAL A 294 -0.45 -7.15 -1.67
N PHE A 295 -1.26 -8.13 -1.24
CA PHE A 295 -2.22 -7.98 -0.16
C PHE A 295 -1.64 -8.52 1.14
N LEU A 296 -1.32 -7.64 2.07
CA LEU A 296 -0.90 -8.02 3.42
C LEU A 296 -2.13 -8.04 4.33
N SER A 297 -2.48 -9.19 4.88
CA SER A 297 -3.66 -9.35 5.72
C SER A 297 -3.41 -10.25 6.93
N LYS A 298 -3.90 -9.82 8.10
CA LYS A 298 -3.90 -10.66 9.33
C LYS A 298 -4.75 -11.92 9.19
N SER A 299 -5.70 -11.90 8.27
CA SER A 299 -6.54 -13.06 7.98
C SER A 299 -5.83 -14.12 7.14
N GLY A 300 -4.66 -13.79 6.57
CA GLY A 300 -3.86 -14.69 5.76
C GLY A 300 -3.26 -15.85 6.57
N ARG A 301 -3.20 -17.04 5.94
CA ARG A 301 -2.89 -18.32 6.61
C ARG A 301 -1.46 -18.44 7.11
N ASP A 302 -0.48 -17.92 6.37
CA ASP A 302 0.92 -18.31 6.51
C ASP A 302 1.86 -17.16 6.88
N ALA A 303 1.31 -16.02 7.27
CA ALA A 303 2.14 -14.87 7.52
C ALA A 303 1.73 -14.12 8.78
N GLU A 304 2.72 -13.67 9.52
CA GLU A 304 2.59 -12.50 10.36
C GLU A 304 3.03 -11.29 9.51
N PRO A 305 2.11 -10.72 8.71
CA PRO A 305 2.46 -9.68 7.74
C PRO A 305 2.87 -8.38 8.44
N PHE A 306 2.46 -8.20 9.69
CA PHE A 306 2.67 -7.00 10.49
C PHE A 306 3.46 -7.34 11.75
N SER A 307 4.47 -6.52 12.09
CA SER A 307 5.16 -6.62 13.38
C SER A 307 4.18 -6.39 14.53
N ARG A 308 4.23 -7.28 15.54
CA ARG A 308 3.43 -7.14 16.76
C ARG A 308 4.09 -6.22 17.79
N SER A 309 5.41 -6.08 17.72
CA SER A 309 6.21 -5.24 18.63
C SER A 309 6.15 -3.77 18.25
N SER A 310 6.00 -3.47 16.97
CA SER A 310 5.97 -2.09 16.49
C SER A 310 4.60 -1.45 16.65
N ALA A 311 4.57 -0.26 17.24
CA ALA A 311 3.39 0.57 17.30
C ALA A 311 2.84 0.92 15.91
N ALA A 312 3.72 1.10 14.94
CA ALA A 312 3.32 1.45 13.57
C ALA A 312 2.43 0.39 12.90
N THR A 313 2.57 -0.90 13.27
CA THR A 313 1.94 -2.01 12.54
C THR A 313 1.10 -2.97 13.37
N ARG A 314 1.28 -3.01 14.72
CA ARG A 314 0.63 -4.00 15.60
C ARG A 314 -0.89 -4.08 15.46
N ALA A 315 -1.53 -2.98 15.11
CA ALA A 315 -2.98 -2.86 15.04
C ALA A 315 -3.55 -2.88 13.61
N LEU A 316 -2.71 -2.90 12.57
CA LEU A 316 -3.13 -2.99 11.17
C LEU A 316 -3.78 -4.34 10.89
N GLN A 317 -4.69 -4.38 9.92
CA GLN A 317 -5.41 -5.59 9.53
C GLN A 317 -5.16 -5.96 8.06
N ASP A 318 -5.36 -5.00 7.15
CA ASP A 318 -5.27 -5.19 5.71
C ASP A 318 -4.55 -4.02 5.05
N LEU A 319 -3.57 -4.30 4.20
CA LEU A 319 -2.79 -3.31 3.49
C LEU A 319 -2.52 -3.79 2.06
N VAL A 320 -2.47 -2.88 1.11
CA VAL A 320 -2.18 -3.18 -0.31
C VAL A 320 -0.97 -2.41 -0.77
N LEU A 321 -0.09 -3.10 -1.47
CA LEU A 321 1.12 -2.57 -2.08
C LEU A 321 1.10 -2.86 -3.58
N LEU A 322 1.67 -1.97 -4.37
CA LEU A 322 1.68 -2.11 -5.83
C LEU A 322 3.11 -2.22 -6.34
N TYR A 323 3.48 -3.37 -6.89
CA TYR A 323 4.83 -3.65 -7.39
C TYR A 323 5.95 -3.34 -6.38
N PRO A 324 5.78 -3.68 -5.08
CA PRO A 324 6.73 -3.27 -4.06
C PRO A 324 8.10 -3.91 -4.23
N GLY A 325 9.14 -3.23 -3.78
CA GLY A 325 10.48 -3.79 -3.63
C GLY A 325 10.60 -4.67 -2.38
N ALA A 326 11.78 -5.26 -2.21
CA ALA A 326 12.13 -5.99 -1.00
C ALA A 326 13.45 -5.48 -0.40
N ILE A 327 13.52 -5.50 0.92
CA ILE A 327 14.71 -5.13 1.69
C ILE A 327 15.12 -6.25 2.62
N SER A 328 16.41 -6.35 2.92
CA SER A 328 16.92 -7.31 3.89
C SER A 328 18.10 -6.75 4.67
N ASP A 329 18.27 -7.22 5.90
CA ASP A 329 19.43 -6.89 6.72
C ASP A 329 20.71 -7.46 6.11
N ARG A 330 21.78 -6.65 6.04
CA ARG A 330 23.10 -7.14 5.60
C ARG A 330 23.80 -7.96 6.67
N ALA A 331 23.28 -8.00 7.89
CA ALA A 331 23.89 -8.58 9.07
C ALA A 331 25.25 -7.94 9.48
N GLY A 332 25.72 -8.23 10.68
CA GLY A 332 27.08 -7.87 11.10
C GLY A 332 27.21 -6.61 11.98
N ARG A 333 26.20 -5.76 12.12
CA ARG A 333 26.22 -4.65 13.09
C ARG A 333 25.47 -5.04 14.36
N LYS A 334 26.18 -5.33 15.44
CA LYS A 334 25.59 -5.80 16.71
C LYS A 334 24.70 -4.77 17.43
N GLU A 335 24.93 -3.49 17.20
CA GLU A 335 24.21 -2.39 17.86
C GLU A 335 23.02 -1.88 17.05
N GLN A 336 22.87 -2.36 15.82
CA GLN A 336 21.77 -1.97 14.93
C GLN A 336 20.64 -3.00 15.00
N THR A 337 19.42 -2.51 15.16
CA THR A 337 18.21 -3.31 15.10
C THR A 337 17.54 -3.11 13.75
N PHE A 338 17.27 -4.21 13.06
CA PHE A 338 16.42 -4.26 11.86
C PHE A 338 15.12 -4.96 12.24
N GLU A 339 14.06 -4.19 12.43
CA GLU A 339 12.73 -4.69 12.77
C GLU A 339 11.84 -4.72 11.52
N PRO A 340 11.51 -5.89 10.96
CA PRO A 340 10.58 -6.01 9.86
C PRO A 340 9.18 -5.50 10.26
N LEU A 341 8.64 -4.53 9.54
CA LEU A 341 7.31 -3.97 9.78
C LEU A 341 6.24 -4.59 8.89
N LEU A 342 6.55 -4.71 7.60
CA LEU A 342 5.67 -5.28 6.58
C LEU A 342 6.38 -6.46 5.91
N ARG A 343 5.71 -7.60 5.83
CA ARG A 343 6.27 -8.83 5.26
C ARG A 343 5.23 -9.58 4.43
N THR A 344 5.65 -10.10 3.29
CA THR A 344 4.84 -10.97 2.43
C THR A 344 4.64 -12.37 3.03
N SER A 345 3.74 -13.15 2.44
CA SER A 345 3.52 -14.55 2.80
C SER A 345 4.66 -15.46 2.30
N ARG A 346 4.58 -16.74 2.64
CA ARG A 346 5.49 -17.75 2.09
C ARG A 346 5.24 -18.08 0.62
N SER A 347 4.10 -17.65 0.08
CA SER A 347 3.74 -17.83 -1.33
C SER A 347 4.18 -16.64 -2.19
N SER A 348 5.30 -16.02 -1.83
CA SER A 348 5.87 -14.86 -2.49
C SER A 348 7.20 -15.17 -3.17
N GLY A 349 7.68 -14.26 -3.96
CA GLY A 349 8.97 -14.31 -4.63
C GLY A 349 9.35 -12.97 -5.22
N LEU A 350 10.52 -12.91 -5.83
CA LEU A 350 11.08 -11.74 -6.49
C LEU A 350 11.04 -11.91 -8.00
N LEU A 351 10.86 -10.81 -8.71
CA LEU A 351 10.90 -10.71 -10.18
C LEU A 351 11.89 -9.63 -10.58
N GLU A 352 12.81 -9.98 -11.45
CA GLU A 352 13.70 -9.01 -12.08
C GLU A 352 12.93 -8.12 -13.06
N TRP A 353 13.37 -6.89 -13.22
CA TRP A 353 12.75 -5.92 -14.13
C TRP A 353 12.54 -6.47 -15.54
N ASP A 354 13.51 -7.20 -16.07
CA ASP A 354 13.43 -7.79 -17.40
C ASP A 354 12.55 -9.04 -17.45
N ASP A 355 12.23 -9.66 -16.32
CA ASP A 355 11.32 -10.80 -16.28
C ASP A 355 9.85 -10.39 -16.40
N TYR A 356 9.47 -9.26 -15.79
CA TYR A 356 8.08 -8.82 -15.80
C TYR A 356 7.78 -7.69 -16.80
N THR A 357 8.80 -7.05 -17.39
CA THR A 357 8.61 -6.02 -18.40
C THR A 357 9.25 -6.41 -19.74
N SER A 358 8.74 -5.86 -20.82
CA SER A 358 9.31 -5.93 -22.16
C SER A 358 9.43 -4.55 -22.77
N ALA A 359 10.47 -4.34 -23.58
CA ALA A 359 10.59 -3.11 -24.36
C ALA A 359 9.41 -3.03 -25.34
N SER A 360 8.73 -1.90 -25.35
CA SER A 360 7.67 -1.59 -26.30
C SER A 360 8.12 -0.42 -27.16
N PHE A 361 7.87 -0.52 -28.44
CA PHE A 361 8.16 0.56 -29.39
C PHE A 361 6.84 1.23 -29.78
N SER A 362 6.67 2.46 -29.32
CA SER A 362 5.56 3.29 -29.79
C SER A 362 6.01 4.15 -30.97
N PRO A 363 5.34 4.09 -32.12
CA PRO A 363 5.67 4.96 -33.26
C PRO A 363 5.50 6.46 -32.99
N PHE A 364 4.79 6.79 -31.89
CA PHE A 364 4.51 8.17 -31.47
C PHE A 364 5.43 8.67 -30.34
N SER A 365 6.26 7.80 -29.77
CA SER A 365 7.20 8.12 -28.70
C SER A 365 8.63 7.92 -29.19
N MET A 366 9.45 8.97 -29.15
CA MET A 366 10.89 8.87 -29.46
C MET A 366 11.69 8.18 -28.33
N ALA A 367 11.07 7.94 -27.16
CA ALA A 367 11.70 7.25 -26.06
C ALA A 367 11.29 5.78 -26.02
N PRO A 368 12.21 4.85 -25.70
CA PRO A 368 11.84 3.46 -25.48
C PRO A 368 10.86 3.39 -24.30
N SER A 369 9.71 2.78 -24.51
CA SER A 369 8.73 2.50 -23.48
C SER A 369 8.83 1.03 -23.05
N ARG A 370 8.37 0.73 -21.83
CA ARG A 370 8.26 -0.64 -21.35
C ARG A 370 6.82 -0.94 -20.93
N GLU A 371 6.40 -2.14 -21.17
CA GLU A 371 5.06 -2.64 -20.81
C GLU A 371 5.19 -3.92 -19.98
N ILE A 372 4.21 -4.17 -19.12
CA ILE A 372 4.16 -5.41 -18.33
C ILE A 372 3.88 -6.58 -19.29
N LYS A 373 4.65 -7.64 -19.18
CA LYS A 373 4.43 -8.87 -19.95
C LYS A 373 3.10 -9.52 -19.57
N GLN A 374 2.39 -10.05 -20.55
CA GLN A 374 1.14 -10.78 -20.29
C GLN A 374 1.36 -12.13 -19.60
N ASN A 375 2.49 -12.78 -19.86
CA ASN A 375 2.86 -14.07 -19.30
C ASN A 375 4.14 -13.90 -18.46
N ILE A 376 3.98 -13.63 -17.18
CA ILE A 376 5.08 -13.48 -16.23
C ILE A 376 5.35 -14.83 -15.57
N ARG A 377 6.60 -15.25 -15.59
CA ARG A 377 7.07 -16.45 -14.90
C ARG A 377 7.36 -16.12 -13.46
N ARG A 378 6.65 -16.75 -12.53
CA ARG A 378 6.76 -16.49 -11.10
C ARG A 378 7.31 -17.72 -10.39
N ASN A 379 8.52 -17.60 -9.85
CA ASN A 379 9.15 -18.66 -9.07
C ASN A 379 9.05 -18.30 -7.58
N ASN A 380 8.16 -18.98 -6.86
CA ASN A 380 8.04 -18.82 -5.42
C ASN A 380 9.28 -19.38 -4.73
N ASP A 381 9.98 -18.56 -3.94
CA ASP A 381 11.20 -18.95 -3.21
C ASP A 381 10.90 -19.44 -1.78
N GLY A 382 9.65 -19.33 -1.31
CA GLY A 382 9.20 -19.81 0.01
C GLY A 382 9.62 -18.91 1.18
N GLY A 383 10.27 -17.79 0.92
CA GLY A 383 10.67 -16.80 1.92
C GLY A 383 9.70 -15.61 1.98
N GLY A 384 9.25 -15.19 3.18
CA GLY A 384 8.54 -13.93 3.33
C GLY A 384 9.50 -12.75 3.11
N HIS A 385 9.24 -11.91 2.11
CA HIS A 385 10.04 -10.73 1.81
C HIS A 385 9.63 -9.56 2.68
N VAL A 386 10.62 -8.82 3.20
CA VAL A 386 10.37 -7.62 3.99
C VAL A 386 10.25 -6.42 3.05
N ILE A 387 9.12 -5.71 3.11
CA ILE A 387 8.87 -4.53 2.28
C ILE A 387 9.13 -3.25 3.07
N ALA A 388 8.84 -3.23 4.36
CA ALA A 388 9.17 -2.11 5.23
C ALA A 388 9.84 -2.60 6.51
N ALA A 389 10.79 -1.82 7.01
CA ALA A 389 11.47 -2.09 8.27
C ALA A 389 11.77 -0.81 9.04
N HIS A 390 11.83 -0.92 10.38
CA HIS A 390 12.36 0.09 11.26
C HIS A 390 13.81 -0.22 11.59
N ILE A 391 14.71 0.63 11.18
CA ILE A 391 16.16 0.52 11.38
C ILE A 391 16.56 1.50 12.47
N ARG A 392 17.03 0.97 13.60
CA ARG A 392 17.42 1.77 14.76
C ARG A 392 18.84 1.45 15.19
N ASN A 393 19.55 2.46 15.63
CA ASN A 393 20.81 2.32 16.35
C ASN A 393 20.87 3.40 17.43
N GLU A 394 20.94 2.98 18.68
CA GLU A 394 20.97 3.88 19.85
C GLU A 394 22.40 4.30 20.24
N SER A 395 23.41 3.78 19.53
CA SER A 395 24.81 4.17 19.77
C SER A 395 25.02 5.64 19.49
N LYS A 396 25.68 6.33 20.40
CA LYS A 396 26.03 7.75 20.22
C LYS A 396 26.98 8.02 19.05
N GLU A 397 27.75 7.01 18.63
CA GLU A 397 28.72 7.12 17.54
C GLU A 397 28.06 7.04 16.15
N SER A 398 26.95 6.32 16.03
CA SER A 398 26.23 6.13 14.77
C SER A 398 24.72 6.00 15.01
N PRO A 399 24.05 7.03 15.55
CA PRO A 399 22.64 6.94 15.84
C PRO A 399 21.81 6.81 14.56
N LEU A 400 20.75 5.98 14.59
CA LEU A 400 19.82 5.82 13.48
C LEU A 400 18.40 5.65 14.01
N ASN A 401 17.44 6.28 13.35
CA ASN A 401 16.02 6.10 13.60
C ASN A 401 15.23 6.30 12.30
N VAL A 402 15.17 5.24 11.48
CA VAL A 402 14.63 5.30 10.13
C VAL A 402 13.61 4.20 9.92
N ILE A 403 12.41 4.56 9.47
CA ILE A 403 11.48 3.62 8.85
C ILE A 403 11.65 3.75 7.33
N PHE A 404 12.03 2.66 6.68
CA PHE A 404 12.12 2.57 5.23
C PHE A 404 11.04 1.66 4.69
N CYS A 405 10.30 2.12 3.67
CA CYS A 405 9.28 1.37 2.94
C CYS A 405 9.62 1.34 1.45
N ALA A 406 9.67 0.15 0.87
CA ALA A 406 10.02 -0.08 -0.53
C ALA A 406 8.78 -0.09 -1.45
N ASP A 407 7.79 0.75 -1.16
CA ASP A 407 6.60 0.97 -1.98
C ASP A 407 6.12 2.41 -1.76
N LEU A 408 6.12 3.19 -2.83
CA LEU A 408 5.63 4.56 -2.85
C LEU A 408 4.13 4.60 -3.17
N ASP A 409 3.65 3.66 -3.96
CA ASP A 409 2.28 3.65 -4.46
C ASP A 409 1.25 3.49 -3.35
N MET A 410 1.65 2.90 -2.21
CA MET A 410 0.78 2.72 -1.04
C MET A 410 0.28 4.03 -0.42
N ILE A 411 0.90 5.18 -0.73
CA ILE A 411 0.52 6.51 -0.22
C ILE A 411 -0.16 7.39 -1.27
N THR A 412 -0.58 6.81 -2.40
CA THR A 412 -1.22 7.56 -3.49
C THR A 412 -2.64 7.99 -3.13
N ASP A 413 -3.13 9.02 -3.81
CA ASP A 413 -4.45 9.61 -3.59
C ASP A 413 -5.59 8.61 -3.75
N TRP A 414 -5.39 7.52 -4.52
CA TRP A 414 -6.39 6.49 -4.71
C TRP A 414 -6.86 5.88 -3.39
N PHE A 415 -5.94 5.56 -2.46
CA PHE A 415 -6.29 4.99 -1.15
C PHE A 415 -7.07 5.95 -0.27
N PHE A 416 -6.78 7.25 -0.37
CA PHE A 416 -7.53 8.28 0.36
C PHE A 416 -8.93 8.46 -0.22
N MET A 417 -9.05 8.44 -1.56
CA MET A 417 -10.34 8.53 -2.23
C MET A 417 -11.22 7.32 -1.87
N GLU A 418 -10.66 6.11 -1.87
CA GLU A 418 -11.38 4.91 -1.47
C GLU A 418 -11.86 4.98 -0.02
N ARG A 419 -10.98 5.36 0.91
CA ARG A 419 -11.34 5.54 2.32
C ARG A 419 -12.48 6.56 2.49
N ASN A 420 -12.44 7.68 1.75
CA ASN A 420 -13.42 8.74 1.89
C ASN A 420 -14.76 8.41 1.21
N ARG A 421 -14.74 7.67 0.11
CA ARG A 421 -15.94 7.31 -0.65
C ARG A 421 -16.61 6.03 -0.16
N GLY A 422 -15.84 5.13 0.47
CA GLY A 422 -16.33 3.85 0.95
C GLY A 422 -16.92 2.98 -0.17
N MET A 423 -16.32 3.02 -1.37
CA MET A 423 -16.81 2.27 -2.53
C MET A 423 -16.51 0.79 -2.45
N LEU A 424 -15.48 0.44 -1.68
CA LEU A 424 -15.08 -0.94 -1.45
C LEU A 424 -15.63 -1.44 -0.10
N ASP A 425 -16.04 -2.69 -0.06
CA ASP A 425 -16.44 -3.35 1.20
C ASP A 425 -15.24 -3.67 2.11
N VAL A 426 -14.01 -3.45 1.62
CA VAL A 426 -12.76 -3.66 2.34
C VAL A 426 -12.11 -2.32 2.65
N GLN A 427 -11.69 -2.15 3.89
CA GLN A 427 -10.95 -0.97 4.34
C GLN A 427 -9.46 -1.30 4.41
N PHE A 428 -8.65 -0.61 3.62
CA PHE A 428 -7.20 -0.75 3.66
C PHE A 428 -6.56 0.22 4.64
N ASP A 429 -5.54 -0.27 5.36
CA ASP A 429 -4.82 0.46 6.40
C ASP A 429 -3.63 1.28 5.86
N ASN A 430 -3.53 1.50 4.56
CA ASN A 430 -2.42 2.23 3.95
C ASN A 430 -2.20 3.59 4.61
N VAL A 431 -3.25 4.41 4.70
CA VAL A 431 -3.20 5.72 5.37
C VAL A 431 -2.88 5.57 6.86
N THR A 432 -3.48 4.57 7.51
CA THR A 432 -3.26 4.27 8.93
C THR A 432 -1.80 3.93 9.20
N PHE A 433 -1.15 3.14 8.35
CA PHE A 433 0.27 2.81 8.47
C PHE A 433 1.15 4.06 8.45
N VAL A 434 0.94 4.97 7.50
CA VAL A 434 1.75 6.21 7.39
C VAL A 434 1.60 7.07 8.63
N LEU A 435 0.36 7.30 9.09
CA LEU A 435 0.10 8.10 10.29
C LEU A 435 0.72 7.45 11.54
N ASN A 436 0.59 6.12 11.67
CA ASN A 436 1.19 5.38 12.78
C ASN A 436 2.72 5.41 12.73
N ALA A 437 3.33 5.33 11.53
CA ALA A 437 4.77 5.40 11.36
C ALA A 437 5.32 6.77 11.77
N VAL A 438 4.64 7.86 11.39
CA VAL A 438 5.00 9.22 11.81
C VAL A 438 4.85 9.38 13.33
N ASP A 439 3.72 8.96 13.90
CA ASP A 439 3.48 9.03 15.35
C ASP A 439 4.52 8.22 16.14
N SER A 440 4.83 7.00 15.69
CA SER A 440 5.84 6.13 16.31
C SER A 440 7.24 6.75 16.26
N LEU A 441 7.63 7.36 15.14
CA LEU A 441 8.89 8.08 14.99
C LEU A 441 8.96 9.34 15.85
N ALA A 442 7.84 10.05 16.00
CA ALA A 442 7.71 11.22 16.86
C ALA A 442 7.66 10.86 18.36
N GLY A 443 7.52 9.58 18.73
CA GLY A 443 7.35 9.10 20.09
C GLY A 443 5.96 9.37 20.68
N ASP A 444 4.95 9.65 19.84
CA ASP A 444 3.57 9.89 20.26
C ASP A 444 2.64 8.74 19.84
N GLU A 445 2.56 7.70 20.64
CA GLU A 445 1.71 6.53 20.36
C GLU A 445 0.23 6.69 20.79
N THR A 446 -0.17 7.85 21.29
CA THR A 446 -1.47 8.09 21.92
C THR A 446 -2.67 7.72 21.04
N PHE A 447 -2.57 7.97 19.72
CA PHE A 447 -3.69 7.76 18.79
C PHE A 447 -3.63 6.44 18.02
N ILE A 448 -2.52 5.71 18.08
CA ILE A 448 -2.29 4.53 17.25
C ILE A 448 -3.38 3.48 17.48
N ASP A 449 -3.66 3.14 18.75
CA ASP A 449 -4.66 2.13 19.06
C ASP A 449 -6.09 2.61 18.76
N LEU A 450 -6.36 3.91 18.92
CA LEU A 450 -7.66 4.50 18.66
C LEU A 450 -7.96 4.53 17.14
N ARG A 451 -6.96 4.94 16.34
CA ARG A 451 -7.05 4.98 14.87
C ARG A 451 -7.32 3.61 14.26
N SER A 452 -6.76 2.59 14.87
CA SER A 452 -6.82 1.22 14.38
C SER A 452 -8.04 0.44 14.89
N ARG A 453 -8.90 1.05 15.73
CA ARG A 453 -10.14 0.43 16.20
C ARG A 453 -11.13 0.32 15.06
N ARG A 454 -11.32 -0.89 14.58
CA ARG A 454 -12.36 -1.26 13.63
C ARG A 454 -12.77 -2.72 13.82
N GLU A 455 -13.93 -3.08 13.29
CA GLU A 455 -14.35 -4.48 13.26
C GLU A 455 -13.35 -5.30 12.45
N SER A 456 -12.80 -6.36 13.06
CA SER A 456 -11.92 -7.27 12.33
C SER A 456 -12.77 -8.18 11.46
N LEU A 457 -12.48 -8.22 10.17
CA LEU A 457 -13.00 -9.24 9.28
C LEU A 457 -12.47 -10.60 9.75
N ARG A 458 -13.32 -11.38 10.40
CA ARG A 458 -12.99 -12.77 10.75
C ARG A 458 -13.26 -13.64 9.55
N THR A 459 -12.24 -13.92 8.77
CA THR A 459 -12.33 -14.97 7.75
C THR A 459 -12.54 -16.32 8.44
N LEU A 460 -13.31 -17.20 7.79
CA LEU A 460 -13.52 -18.54 8.30
C LEU A 460 -12.21 -19.35 8.11
N LYS A 461 -11.43 -19.50 9.19
CA LYS A 461 -10.16 -20.27 9.18
C LYS A 461 -10.28 -21.60 8.42
N PHE A 462 -11.41 -22.29 8.55
CA PHE A 462 -11.66 -23.53 7.83
C PHE A 462 -11.64 -23.35 6.30
N VAL A 463 -12.20 -22.27 5.78
CA VAL A 463 -12.19 -21.96 4.34
C VAL A 463 -10.79 -21.63 3.90
N GLU A 464 -10.07 -20.81 4.65
CA GLU A 464 -8.68 -20.45 4.38
C GLU A 464 -7.74 -21.66 4.39
N ASP A 465 -7.87 -22.52 5.40
CA ASP A 465 -7.07 -23.75 5.51
C ASP A 465 -7.26 -24.66 4.29
N LYS A 466 -8.49 -24.82 3.86
CA LYS A 466 -8.82 -25.63 2.67
C LYS A 466 -8.35 -24.98 1.38
N THR A 467 -8.53 -23.67 1.23
CA THR A 467 -8.10 -22.93 0.02
C THR A 467 -6.57 -22.82 -0.07
N GLY A 468 -5.88 -22.66 1.07
CA GLY A 468 -4.41 -22.65 1.14
C GLY A 468 -3.80 -23.96 0.67
N THR A 469 -4.31 -25.11 1.13
CA THR A 469 -3.82 -26.44 0.65
C THR A 469 -4.06 -26.65 -0.84
N LEU A 470 -5.14 -26.11 -1.39
CA LEU A 470 -5.41 -26.18 -2.83
C LEU A 470 -4.47 -25.30 -3.65
N ARG A 471 -4.14 -24.09 -3.13
CA ARG A 471 -3.14 -23.21 -3.76
C ARG A 471 -1.74 -23.82 -3.75
N GLU A 472 -1.34 -24.43 -2.62
CA GLU A 472 -0.05 -25.09 -2.50
C GLU A 472 0.09 -26.24 -3.51
N LYS A 473 -0.94 -27.07 -3.70
CA LYS A 473 -0.97 -28.10 -4.74
C LYS A 473 -0.81 -27.50 -6.15
N LEU A 474 -1.51 -26.42 -6.45
CA LEU A 474 -1.39 -25.73 -7.74
C LEU A 474 0.03 -25.24 -7.98
N ASN A 475 0.67 -24.64 -6.97
CA ASN A 475 2.05 -24.16 -7.06
C ASN A 475 3.04 -25.31 -7.31
N VAL A 476 2.82 -26.48 -6.69
CA VAL A 476 3.66 -27.65 -6.93
C VAL A 476 3.49 -28.17 -8.36
N GLU A 477 2.24 -28.28 -8.84
CA GLU A 477 1.94 -28.71 -10.21
C GLU A 477 2.53 -27.73 -11.25
N GLU A 478 2.47 -26.43 -10.99
CA GLU A 478 3.04 -25.39 -11.85
C GLU A 478 4.57 -25.52 -11.91
N LYS A 479 5.23 -25.70 -10.75
CA LYS A 479 6.69 -25.94 -10.69
C LYS A 479 7.10 -27.21 -11.45
N GLU A 480 6.36 -28.30 -11.28
CA GLU A 480 6.66 -29.57 -11.97
C GLU A 480 6.46 -29.44 -13.48
N ALA A 481 5.39 -28.78 -13.92
CA ALA A 481 5.15 -28.52 -15.34
C ALA A 481 6.24 -27.64 -15.97
N GLN A 482 6.70 -26.66 -15.22
CA GLN A 482 7.78 -25.78 -15.62
C GLN A 482 9.11 -26.49 -15.72
N ALA A 483 9.49 -27.25 -14.69
CA ALA A 483 10.73 -28.05 -14.69
C ALA A 483 10.76 -29.07 -15.84
N ALA A 484 9.60 -29.66 -16.15
CA ALA A 484 9.47 -30.56 -17.28
C ALA A 484 9.68 -29.85 -18.64
N MET A 485 9.17 -28.61 -18.78
CA MET A 485 9.38 -27.78 -19.96
C MET A 485 10.84 -27.40 -20.13
N ASP A 486 11.49 -26.94 -19.05
CA ASP A 486 12.91 -26.54 -19.09
C ASP A 486 13.81 -27.72 -19.50
N LYS A 487 13.55 -28.90 -18.94
CA LYS A 487 14.26 -30.12 -19.29
C LYS A 487 14.04 -30.54 -20.76
N ALA A 488 12.81 -30.36 -21.25
CA ALA A 488 12.50 -30.66 -22.65
C ALA A 488 13.20 -29.67 -23.62
N LEU A 489 13.28 -28.40 -23.24
CA LEU A 489 14.02 -27.36 -23.98
C LEU A 489 15.52 -27.64 -23.98
N GLU A 490 16.13 -27.94 -22.83
CA GLU A 490 17.55 -28.29 -22.72
C GLU A 490 17.91 -29.50 -23.57
N THR A 491 17.03 -30.52 -23.59
CA THR A 491 17.20 -31.69 -24.44
C THR A 491 17.16 -31.32 -25.93
N ALA A 492 16.21 -30.49 -26.33
CA ALA A 492 16.08 -30.04 -27.72
C ALA A 492 17.26 -29.16 -28.18
N GLU A 493 17.76 -28.28 -27.31
CA GLU A 493 18.96 -27.49 -27.57
C GLU A 493 20.23 -28.34 -27.68
N LYS A 494 20.33 -29.41 -26.87
CA LYS A 494 21.44 -30.35 -26.97
C LYS A 494 21.42 -31.13 -28.28
N GLU A 495 20.25 -31.65 -28.67
CA GLU A 495 20.07 -32.34 -29.96
C GLU A 495 20.45 -31.42 -31.12
N LEU A 496 20.07 -30.15 -31.07
CA LEU A 496 20.43 -29.12 -32.02
C LEU A 496 21.95 -28.94 -32.12
N ARG A 497 22.64 -28.77 -31.02
CA ARG A 497 24.10 -28.62 -30.95
C ARG A 497 24.82 -29.83 -31.51
N ASP A 498 24.33 -31.03 -31.15
CA ASP A 498 24.93 -32.31 -31.61
C ASP A 498 24.76 -32.47 -33.12
N GLU A 499 23.62 -32.01 -33.70
CA GLU A 499 23.39 -32.08 -35.14
C GLU A 499 24.26 -31.08 -35.93
N ILE A 500 24.42 -29.86 -35.43
CA ILE A 500 25.36 -28.86 -35.99
C ILE A 500 26.79 -29.35 -35.93
N SER A 501 27.22 -29.88 -34.78
CA SER A 501 28.58 -30.47 -34.61
C SER A 501 28.87 -31.62 -35.55
N ARG A 502 27.89 -32.41 -35.96
CA ARG A 502 28.07 -33.48 -36.94
C ARG A 502 28.36 -32.92 -38.34
N ILE A 503 27.68 -31.85 -38.75
CA ILE A 503 27.90 -31.19 -40.03
C ILE A 503 29.25 -30.48 -40.06
N GLU A 504 29.65 -29.84 -38.98
CA GLU A 504 30.96 -29.19 -38.85
C GLU A 504 32.14 -30.17 -38.95
N LYS A 505 31.97 -31.41 -38.48
CA LYS A 505 32.98 -32.47 -38.52
C LYS A 505 32.97 -33.33 -39.80
N ASP A 506 32.10 -33.04 -40.76
CA ASP A 506 32.01 -33.79 -42.00
C ASP A 506 33.15 -33.39 -42.94
N GLU A 507 34.17 -34.21 -43.04
CA GLU A 507 35.35 -34.01 -43.89
C GLU A 507 35.09 -34.22 -45.39
N THR A 508 33.89 -34.68 -45.78
CA THR A 508 33.53 -34.89 -47.18
C THR A 508 33.07 -33.62 -47.91
N LEU A 509 32.83 -32.55 -47.16
CA LEU A 509 32.36 -31.26 -47.66
C LEU A 509 33.52 -30.26 -47.76
N ASP A 510 33.55 -29.49 -48.86
CA ASP A 510 34.43 -28.33 -48.98
C ASP A 510 34.01 -27.20 -47.98
N ASP A 511 34.97 -26.38 -47.54
CA ASP A 511 34.75 -25.39 -46.46
C ASP A 511 33.59 -24.44 -46.78
N ARG A 512 33.42 -24.02 -47.99
CA ARG A 512 32.34 -23.09 -48.38
C ARG A 512 30.96 -23.76 -48.39
N SER A 513 30.87 -25.01 -48.82
CA SER A 513 29.64 -25.80 -48.79
C SER A 513 29.26 -26.17 -47.36
N ARG A 514 30.24 -26.43 -46.50
CA ARG A 514 30.05 -26.69 -45.07
C ARG A 514 29.46 -25.47 -44.35
N GLU A 515 30.05 -24.28 -44.56
CA GLU A 515 29.57 -23.03 -43.97
C GLU A 515 28.11 -22.70 -44.39
N VAL A 516 27.78 -22.87 -45.66
CA VAL A 516 26.42 -22.66 -46.17
C VAL A 516 25.44 -23.69 -45.59
N GLN A 517 25.82 -24.96 -45.51
CA GLN A 517 24.97 -26.01 -44.94
C GLN A 517 24.76 -25.83 -43.42
N VAL A 518 25.80 -25.46 -42.68
CA VAL A 518 25.68 -25.12 -41.24
C VAL A 518 24.70 -23.96 -41.05
N SER A 519 24.88 -22.87 -41.78
CA SER A 519 24.01 -21.69 -41.68
C SER A 519 22.55 -21.98 -42.04
N GLN A 520 22.30 -22.72 -43.11
CA GLN A 520 20.94 -23.12 -43.51
C GLN A 520 20.31 -24.07 -42.48
N LYS A 521 21.07 -25.02 -41.97
CA LYS A 521 20.60 -25.99 -40.98
C LYS A 521 20.33 -25.30 -39.65
N GLU A 522 21.21 -24.40 -39.23
CA GLU A 522 21.07 -23.59 -38.03
C GLU A 522 19.77 -22.73 -38.07
N GLN A 523 19.51 -22.07 -39.19
CA GLN A 523 18.26 -21.32 -39.38
C GLN A 523 17.03 -22.23 -39.35
N GLN A 524 17.09 -23.40 -39.95
CA GLN A 524 15.99 -24.37 -39.96
C GLN A 524 15.71 -24.90 -38.53
N LEU A 525 16.78 -25.27 -37.82
CA LEU A 525 16.72 -25.86 -36.48
C LEU A 525 16.28 -24.81 -35.45
N ASN A 526 16.76 -23.57 -35.55
CA ASN A 526 16.31 -22.46 -34.72
C ASN A 526 14.82 -22.19 -34.87
N ARG A 527 14.30 -22.22 -36.11
CA ARG A 527 12.83 -22.11 -36.31
C ARG A 527 12.07 -23.30 -35.72
N GLN A 528 12.60 -24.51 -35.81
CA GLN A 528 11.97 -25.69 -35.20
C GLN A 528 11.98 -25.60 -33.67
N LEU A 529 13.07 -25.12 -33.10
CA LEU A 529 13.22 -24.90 -31.66
C LEU A 529 12.21 -23.85 -31.17
N GLU A 530 12.07 -22.74 -31.93
CA GLU A 530 11.12 -21.70 -31.59
C GLU A 530 9.67 -22.19 -31.61
N VAL A 531 9.29 -22.94 -32.65
CA VAL A 531 7.96 -23.57 -32.75
C VAL A 531 7.75 -24.59 -31.61
N ARG A 532 8.78 -25.37 -31.28
CA ARG A 532 8.73 -26.34 -30.18
C ARG A 532 8.57 -25.66 -28.83
N LYS A 533 9.33 -24.58 -28.61
CA LYS A 533 9.21 -23.74 -27.41
C LYS A 533 7.80 -23.20 -27.26
N GLU A 534 7.25 -22.62 -28.33
CA GLU A 534 5.88 -22.08 -28.33
C GLU A 534 4.82 -23.15 -28.06
N GLN A 535 4.99 -24.37 -28.61
CA GLN A 535 4.11 -25.49 -28.30
C GLN A 535 4.16 -25.90 -26.83
N LEU A 536 5.39 -26.04 -26.27
CA LEU A 536 5.59 -26.42 -24.88
C LEU A 536 5.02 -25.33 -23.93
N GLU A 537 5.23 -24.05 -24.24
CA GLU A 537 4.64 -22.93 -23.49
C GLU A 537 3.10 -22.97 -23.52
N ARG A 538 2.51 -23.22 -24.69
CA ARG A 538 1.04 -23.38 -24.81
C ARG A 538 0.53 -24.56 -24.00
N ASP A 539 1.24 -25.69 -23.99
CA ASP A 539 0.84 -26.89 -23.25
C ASP A 539 0.94 -26.64 -21.73
N VAL A 540 2.03 -26.04 -21.25
CA VAL A 540 2.17 -25.65 -19.83
C VAL A 540 1.07 -24.67 -19.43
N ASN A 541 0.88 -23.60 -20.21
CA ASN A 541 -0.17 -22.60 -19.94
C ASN A 541 -1.58 -23.24 -19.94
N SER A 542 -1.84 -24.21 -20.81
CA SER A 542 -3.13 -24.91 -20.85
C SER A 542 -3.35 -25.78 -19.62
N ARG A 543 -2.31 -26.46 -19.13
CA ARG A 543 -2.35 -27.27 -17.88
C ARG A 543 -2.58 -26.35 -16.67
N VAL A 544 -1.77 -25.31 -16.53
CA VAL A 544 -1.90 -24.34 -15.43
C VAL A 544 -3.29 -23.71 -15.40
N ARG A 545 -3.83 -23.31 -16.56
CA ARG A 545 -5.21 -22.78 -16.64
C ARG A 545 -6.25 -23.80 -16.22
N ARG A 546 -6.11 -25.08 -16.59
CA ARG A 546 -7.05 -26.13 -16.18
C ARG A 546 -7.01 -26.34 -14.67
N SER A 547 -5.82 -26.49 -14.09
CA SER A 547 -5.65 -26.65 -12.64
C SER A 547 -6.18 -25.42 -11.88
N ALA A 548 -5.96 -24.20 -12.39
CA ALA A 548 -6.52 -22.98 -11.80
C ALA A 548 -8.06 -22.94 -11.84
N VAL A 549 -8.69 -23.42 -12.93
CA VAL A 549 -10.16 -23.51 -13.03
C VAL A 549 -10.70 -24.56 -12.08
N GLU A 550 -10.05 -25.70 -11.96
CA GLU A 550 -10.43 -26.77 -11.03
C GLU A 550 -10.32 -26.28 -9.59
N MET A 551 -9.23 -25.61 -9.23
CA MET A 551 -9.06 -24.98 -7.92
C MET A 551 -10.21 -23.99 -7.63
N LYS A 552 -10.55 -23.09 -8.56
CA LYS A 552 -11.66 -22.14 -8.38
C LYS A 552 -12.99 -22.85 -8.16
N ARG A 553 -13.22 -23.99 -8.80
CA ARG A 553 -14.44 -24.79 -8.59
C ARG A 553 -14.47 -25.44 -7.21
N GLU A 554 -13.34 -25.99 -6.75
CA GLU A 554 -13.24 -26.59 -5.42
C GLU A 554 -13.39 -25.55 -4.31
N VAL A 555 -12.76 -24.38 -4.45
CA VAL A 555 -12.92 -23.25 -3.52
C VAL A 555 -14.39 -22.85 -3.40
N ARG A 556 -15.10 -22.65 -4.53
CA ARG A 556 -16.55 -22.36 -4.53
C ARG A 556 -17.37 -23.46 -3.87
N ARG A 557 -16.98 -24.74 -4.06
CA ARG A 557 -17.66 -25.87 -3.42
C ARG A 557 -17.51 -25.80 -1.90
N VAL A 558 -16.32 -25.50 -1.39
CA VAL A 558 -16.05 -25.34 0.04
C VAL A 558 -16.86 -24.17 0.61
N GLU A 559 -16.84 -23.01 -0.04
CA GLU A 559 -17.61 -21.84 0.35
C GLU A 559 -19.13 -22.12 0.39
N ASN A 560 -19.66 -22.75 -0.64
CA ASN A 560 -21.08 -23.11 -0.70
C ASN A 560 -21.44 -24.11 0.39
N THR A 561 -20.59 -25.09 0.68
CA THR A 561 -20.81 -26.04 1.76
C THR A 561 -20.89 -25.34 3.10
N VAL A 562 -19.95 -24.41 3.37
CA VAL A 562 -19.96 -23.61 4.61
C VAL A 562 -21.22 -22.75 4.70
N ARG A 563 -21.63 -22.09 3.60
CA ARG A 563 -22.88 -21.30 3.56
C ARG A 563 -24.12 -22.16 3.86
N ILE A 564 -24.22 -23.32 3.25
CA ILE A 564 -25.34 -24.26 3.47
C ILE A 564 -25.37 -24.72 4.93
N VAL A 565 -24.21 -25.12 5.49
CA VAL A 565 -24.12 -25.55 6.89
C VAL A 565 -24.48 -24.39 7.84
N ALA A 566 -23.95 -23.18 7.58
CA ALA A 566 -24.26 -22.00 8.39
C ALA A 566 -25.75 -21.60 8.36
N CYS A 567 -26.47 -21.87 7.28
CA CYS A 567 -27.92 -21.61 7.18
C CYS A 567 -28.76 -22.73 7.81
N ILE A 568 -28.38 -23.99 7.62
CA ILE A 568 -29.20 -25.13 8.02
C ILE A 568 -29.03 -25.48 9.50
N VAL A 569 -27.80 -25.50 10.02
CA VAL A 569 -27.50 -25.92 11.40
C VAL A 569 -28.23 -25.07 12.46
N PRO A 570 -28.22 -23.72 12.37
CA PRO A 570 -28.99 -22.93 13.32
C PRO A 570 -30.49 -23.13 13.27
N ALA A 571 -31.04 -23.49 12.12
CA ALA A 571 -32.48 -23.74 11.94
C ALA A 571 -32.94 -25.10 12.53
N ILE A 572 -32.05 -26.10 12.60
CA ILE A 572 -32.39 -27.44 13.12
C ILE A 572 -32.74 -27.36 14.60
N LEU A 573 -32.00 -26.62 15.42
CA LEU A 573 -32.23 -26.52 16.85
C LEU A 573 -33.65 -26.02 17.21
N PRO A 574 -34.14 -24.89 16.69
CA PRO A 574 -35.51 -24.45 16.93
C PRO A 574 -36.57 -25.42 16.44
N ILE A 575 -36.33 -26.07 15.27
CA ILE A 575 -37.26 -27.05 14.72
C ILE A 575 -37.35 -28.28 15.63
N CYS A 576 -36.21 -28.81 16.07
CA CYS A 576 -36.18 -29.96 17.00
C CYS A 576 -36.87 -29.61 18.35
N PHE A 577 -36.58 -28.44 18.90
CA PHE A 577 -37.28 -27.98 20.12
C PHE A 577 -38.77 -27.79 19.90
N GLY A 578 -39.18 -27.23 18.76
CA GLY A 578 -40.60 -27.10 18.39
C GLY A 578 -41.31 -28.43 18.27
N MET A 579 -40.69 -29.43 17.62
CA MET A 579 -41.24 -30.79 17.53
C MET A 579 -41.32 -31.48 18.89
N LEU A 580 -40.27 -31.32 19.73
CA LEU A 580 -40.25 -31.90 21.07
C LEU A 580 -41.34 -31.30 21.96
N PHE A 581 -41.50 -29.96 21.91
CA PHE A 581 -42.56 -29.25 22.63
C PHE A 581 -43.96 -29.66 22.16
N LEU A 582 -44.19 -29.78 20.83
CA LEU A 582 -45.44 -30.27 20.27
C LEU A 582 -45.72 -31.72 20.69
N GLY A 583 -44.68 -32.56 20.70
CA GLY A 583 -44.80 -33.95 21.19
C GLY A 583 -45.19 -34.02 22.66
N MET A 584 -44.52 -33.25 23.51
CA MET A 584 -44.84 -33.16 24.95
C MET A 584 -46.25 -32.61 25.19
N ARG A 585 -46.67 -31.60 24.46
CA ARG A 585 -48.02 -31.04 24.52
C ARG A 585 -49.08 -32.05 24.12
N ASN A 586 -48.88 -32.76 23.00
CA ASN A 586 -49.79 -33.81 22.56
C ASN A 586 -49.91 -34.95 23.59
N LEU A 587 -48.78 -35.36 24.22
CA LEU A 587 -48.80 -36.37 25.28
C LEU A 587 -49.55 -35.87 26.52
N ALA A 588 -49.33 -34.61 26.94
CA ALA A 588 -50.04 -34.00 28.07
C ALA A 588 -51.53 -33.85 27.79
N GLU A 589 -51.92 -33.47 26.57
CA GLU A 589 -53.33 -33.41 26.14
C GLU A 589 -53.97 -34.82 26.13
N GLN A 590 -53.27 -35.84 25.65
CA GLN A 590 -53.76 -37.23 25.70
C GLN A 590 -53.90 -37.75 27.12
N GLN A 591 -53.04 -37.37 28.06
CA GLN A 591 -53.13 -37.74 29.48
C GLN A 591 -54.23 -36.99 30.21
N SER A 592 -54.60 -35.81 29.79
CA SER A 592 -55.66 -34.99 30.40
C SER A 592 -57.08 -35.44 29.96
N ILE A 593 -57.21 -36.22 28.88
CA ILE A 593 -58.51 -36.73 28.43
C ILE A 593 -58.91 -37.91 29.29
N ASN A 594 -60.07 -37.81 29.96
CA ASN A 594 -60.69 -38.88 30.77
C ASN A 594 -60.79 -40.21 29.99
N PRO A 595 -60.34 -41.36 30.55
CA PRO A 595 -60.30 -42.65 29.87
C PRO A 595 -61.62 -43.06 29.22
N ASN A 596 -62.74 -42.65 29.80
CA ASN A 596 -64.10 -42.97 29.30
C ASN A 596 -64.53 -42.17 28.06
N ARG A 597 -63.69 -41.17 27.58
CA ARG A 597 -63.91 -40.38 26.33
C ARG A 597 -62.96 -40.74 25.19
N ARG A 598 -62.04 -41.67 25.41
CA ARG A 598 -61.24 -42.23 24.30
C ARG A 598 -62.07 -43.15 23.49
N LYS A 599 -62.71 -42.69 22.43
CA LYS A 599 -63.27 -43.58 21.40
C LYS A 599 -62.08 -44.18 20.64
N SER A 600 -62.19 -45.50 20.49
CA SER A 600 -61.36 -46.39 19.68
C SER A 600 -61.16 -45.87 18.26
#